data_38beb894be3c9d10052e13a8011aaf7b
#
_entry.id   38beb894be3c9d10052e13a8011aaf7b
#
_cell.length_a   1.000
_cell.length_b   1.000
_cell.length_c   1.000
_cell.angle_alpha   90.00
_cell.angle_beta   90.00
_cell.angle_gamma   90.00
#
_symmetry.space_group_name_H-M   'P 1'
#
loop_
_entity.id
_entity.type
_entity.pdbx_description
1 polymer ?
#
loop_
_entity_poly.entity_id
_entity_poly.type
_entity_poly.pdbx_seq_one_letter_code
_entity_poly.pdbx_strand_id
1 'polypeptide(L)'
;PFTGVTDEHALGKAFTEALPFTALSAVFFAVVAVIIDQHLFAPIIAFVLQAAPDAQLSLFYLFNGLLSSISDNVFVGTVYINEAKAAMEQGVISAGQFELLAVAINTGTNLPSVATPNGQAAFLFLLTSALAPLIRLSYGRMVWMALPYTLVLTIVGLLCVKITLIPCTQWLVQAGILAAQ
;
A
#
# COMPACT_ATOMS: atom_id res chain seq x y z
N PRO A 1 -19.32 10.31 -26.26
CA PRO A 1 -20.10 10.86 -27.39
C PRO A 1 -19.27 11.73 -28.33
N PHE A 2 -18.32 12.54 -27.84
CA PHE A 2 -17.55 13.45 -28.71
C PHE A 2 -16.62 12.74 -29.72
N THR A 3 -16.20 11.50 -29.43
CA THR A 3 -15.30 10.71 -30.28
C THR A 3 -16.01 9.60 -31.05
N GLY A 4 -17.34 9.40 -30.87
CA GLY A 4 -18.11 8.32 -31.49
C GLY A 4 -17.72 6.90 -31.09
N VAL A 5 -16.77 6.74 -30.13
CA VAL A 5 -16.23 5.44 -29.71
C VAL A 5 -17.03 4.82 -28.56
N THR A 6 -17.80 5.62 -27.81
CA THR A 6 -18.61 5.14 -26.67
C THR A 6 -20.08 5.38 -26.93
N ASP A 7 -20.85 4.30 -27.09
CA ASP A 7 -22.32 4.29 -27.08
C ASP A 7 -22.83 3.75 -25.73
N GLU A 8 -24.13 3.82 -25.49
CA GLU A 8 -24.78 3.33 -24.26
C GLU A 8 -24.59 1.82 -24.08
N HIS A 9 -24.54 1.06 -25.15
CA HIS A 9 -24.36 -0.37 -25.14
C HIS A 9 -22.92 -0.73 -24.69
N ALA A 10 -21.91 -0.02 -25.21
CA ALA A 10 -20.51 -0.20 -24.81
C ALA A 10 -20.30 0.17 -23.34
N LEU A 11 -20.94 1.24 -22.85
CA LEU A 11 -20.92 1.62 -21.43
C LEU A 11 -21.59 0.56 -20.54
N GLY A 12 -22.76 0.04 -20.93
CA GLY A 12 -23.46 -1.01 -20.21
C GLY A 12 -22.63 -2.29 -20.11
N LYS A 13 -21.97 -2.67 -21.21
CA LYS A 13 -21.07 -3.83 -21.22
C LYS A 13 -19.86 -3.64 -20.30
N ALA A 14 -19.19 -2.49 -20.37
CA ALA A 14 -18.05 -2.17 -19.50
C ALA A 14 -18.44 -2.16 -18.02
N PHE A 15 -19.64 -1.63 -17.69
CA PHE A 15 -20.17 -1.67 -16.32
C PHE A 15 -20.39 -3.10 -15.84
N THR A 16 -21.01 -3.96 -16.67
CA THR A 16 -21.25 -5.37 -16.33
C THR A 16 -19.95 -6.14 -16.13
N GLU A 17 -18.92 -5.86 -16.94
CA GLU A 17 -17.59 -6.46 -16.79
C GLU A 17 -16.87 -6.02 -15.50
N ALA A 18 -17.15 -4.80 -15.00
CA ALA A 18 -16.58 -4.27 -13.76
C ALA A 18 -17.30 -4.78 -12.48
N LEU A 19 -18.54 -5.25 -12.57
CA LEU A 19 -19.34 -5.69 -11.42
C LEU A 19 -18.67 -6.75 -10.55
N PRO A 20 -18.06 -7.83 -11.08
CA PRO A 20 -17.40 -8.84 -10.26
C PRO A 20 -16.25 -8.27 -9.42
N PHE A 21 -15.47 -7.37 -9.99
CA PHE A 21 -14.39 -6.68 -9.28
C PHE A 21 -14.95 -5.76 -8.18
N THR A 22 -16.00 -4.99 -8.48
CA THR A 22 -16.64 -4.10 -7.51
C THR A 22 -17.25 -4.89 -6.35
N ALA A 23 -17.91 -6.01 -6.62
CA ALA A 23 -18.47 -6.89 -5.60
C ALA A 23 -17.38 -7.50 -4.71
N LEU A 24 -16.29 -7.96 -5.31
CA LEU A 24 -15.13 -8.47 -4.58
C LEU A 24 -14.53 -7.39 -3.66
N SER A 25 -14.38 -6.18 -4.18
CA SER A 25 -13.89 -5.03 -3.41
C SER A 25 -14.80 -4.69 -2.23
N ALA A 26 -16.13 -4.73 -2.41
CA ALA A 26 -17.09 -4.47 -1.34
C ALA A 26 -16.98 -5.50 -0.21
N VAL A 27 -16.88 -6.80 -0.54
CA VAL A 27 -16.65 -7.86 0.45
C VAL A 27 -15.31 -7.67 1.15
N PHE A 28 -14.28 -7.32 0.40
CA PHE A 28 -12.96 -7.04 0.95
C PHE A 28 -13.00 -5.89 1.96
N PHE A 29 -13.63 -4.75 1.64
CA PHE A 29 -13.77 -3.64 2.59
C PHE A 29 -14.59 -4.00 3.83
N ALA A 30 -15.59 -4.89 3.73
CA ALA A 30 -16.30 -5.39 4.89
C ALA A 30 -15.39 -6.21 5.83
N VAL A 31 -14.55 -7.09 5.27
CA VAL A 31 -13.53 -7.83 6.04
C VAL A 31 -12.54 -6.89 6.71
N VAL A 32 -12.10 -5.89 5.97
CA VAL A 32 -11.21 -4.81 6.46
C VAL A 32 -11.82 -4.08 7.66
N ALA A 33 -13.09 -3.70 7.58
CA ALA A 33 -13.77 -3.03 8.68
C ALA A 33 -13.76 -3.88 9.96
N VAL A 34 -13.97 -5.20 9.84
CA VAL A 34 -13.87 -6.14 10.97
C VAL A 34 -12.44 -6.20 11.54
N ILE A 35 -11.42 -6.22 10.68
CA ILE A 35 -10.02 -6.27 11.11
C ILE A 35 -9.64 -4.99 11.89
N ILE A 36 -10.11 -3.83 11.44
CA ILE A 36 -9.90 -2.55 12.14
C ILE A 36 -10.65 -2.55 13.48
N ASP A 37 -11.94 -2.91 13.46
CA ASP A 37 -12.78 -2.94 14.67
C ASP A 37 -12.22 -3.87 15.76
N GLN A 38 -11.70 -5.01 15.37
CA GLN A 38 -11.09 -5.99 16.27
C GLN A 38 -9.62 -5.70 16.61
N HIS A 39 -9.05 -4.59 16.16
CA HIS A 39 -7.64 -4.19 16.40
C HIS A 39 -6.62 -5.31 16.13
N LEU A 40 -6.84 -6.13 15.09
CA LEU A 40 -6.01 -7.31 14.84
C LEU A 40 -4.54 -6.98 14.51
N PHE A 41 -4.24 -5.75 14.09
CA PHE A 41 -2.87 -5.29 13.81
C PHE A 41 -2.21 -4.59 14.99
N ALA A 42 -2.95 -4.23 16.05
CA ALA A 42 -2.42 -3.53 17.20
C ALA A 42 -1.21 -4.25 17.85
N PRO A 43 -1.16 -5.59 17.97
CA PRO A 43 0.02 -6.26 18.53
C PRO A 43 1.29 -6.09 17.68
N ILE A 44 1.15 -6.11 16.35
CA ILE A 44 2.29 -5.93 15.43
C ILE A 44 2.80 -4.49 15.53
N ILE A 45 1.90 -3.53 15.56
CA ILE A 45 2.24 -2.11 15.66
C ILE A 45 2.89 -1.81 17.01
N ALA A 46 2.34 -2.33 18.10
CA ALA A 46 2.93 -2.20 19.43
C ALA A 46 4.35 -2.80 19.49
N PHE A 47 4.55 -3.95 18.85
CA PHE A 47 5.88 -4.56 18.75
C PHE A 47 6.88 -3.64 18.01
N VAL A 48 6.46 -3.07 16.88
CA VAL A 48 7.33 -2.18 16.10
C VAL A 48 7.61 -0.88 16.86
N LEU A 49 6.62 -0.31 17.54
CA LEU A 49 6.79 0.93 18.32
C LEU A 49 7.70 0.75 19.55
N GLN A 50 7.87 -0.46 20.05
CA GLN A 50 8.83 -0.76 21.13
C GLN A 50 10.29 -0.85 20.65
N ALA A 51 10.51 -0.96 19.34
CA ALA A 51 11.85 -0.98 18.78
C ALA A 51 12.51 0.41 18.82
N ALA A 52 13.84 0.45 18.68
CA ALA A 52 14.57 1.71 18.59
C ALA A 52 14.05 2.56 17.40
N PRO A 53 13.97 3.90 17.52
CA PRO A 53 13.40 4.76 16.47
C PRO A 53 13.98 4.53 15.07
N ASP A 54 15.27 4.33 14.95
CA ASP A 54 15.94 4.02 13.68
C ASP A 54 15.51 2.69 13.07
N ALA A 55 15.14 1.72 13.90
CA ALA A 55 14.65 0.42 13.46
C ALA A 55 13.17 0.47 13.08
N GLN A 56 12.38 1.35 13.70
CA GLN A 56 10.94 1.46 13.45
C GLN A 56 10.63 1.75 11.97
N LEU A 57 11.36 2.66 11.34
CA LEU A 57 11.17 2.99 9.92
C LEU A 57 11.32 1.75 9.03
N SER A 58 12.38 0.99 9.25
CA SER A 58 12.65 -0.24 8.48
C SER A 58 11.64 -1.34 8.78
N LEU A 59 11.24 -1.49 10.04
CA LEU A 59 10.26 -2.51 10.46
C LEU A 59 8.87 -2.19 9.92
N PHE A 60 8.41 -0.94 10.00
CA PHE A 60 7.14 -0.53 9.39
C PHE A 60 7.17 -0.75 7.88
N TYR A 61 8.24 -0.38 7.20
CA TYR A 61 8.39 -0.62 5.78
C TYR A 61 8.28 -2.10 5.43
N LEU A 62 9.01 -2.98 6.13
CA LEU A 62 9.04 -4.42 5.84
C LEU A 62 7.73 -5.13 6.19
N PHE A 63 7.16 -4.87 7.38
CA PHE A 63 5.90 -5.50 7.78
C PHE A 63 4.74 -5.06 6.89
N ASN A 64 4.66 -3.77 6.58
CA ASN A 64 3.68 -3.26 5.62
C ASN A 64 3.87 -3.90 4.25
N GLY A 65 5.11 -4.00 3.78
CA GLY A 65 5.43 -4.60 2.49
C GLY A 65 5.03 -6.07 2.42
N LEU A 66 5.32 -6.83 3.45
CA LEU A 66 4.95 -8.25 3.52
C LEU A 66 3.43 -8.43 3.51
N LEU A 67 2.71 -7.69 4.37
CA LEU A 67 1.26 -7.77 4.42
C LEU A 67 0.61 -7.29 3.12
N SER A 68 1.08 -6.19 2.57
CA SER A 68 0.58 -5.59 1.34
C SER A 68 0.85 -6.47 0.11
N SER A 69 1.87 -7.33 0.17
CA SER A 69 2.11 -8.35 -0.88
C SER A 69 1.04 -9.44 -0.93
N ILE A 70 0.34 -9.68 0.18
CA ILE A 70 -0.68 -10.73 0.30
C ILE A 70 -2.08 -10.13 0.24
N SER A 71 -2.23 -8.90 0.74
CA SER A 71 -3.48 -8.18 0.85
C SER A 71 -3.45 -6.89 0.02
N ASP A 72 -4.57 -6.18 -0.07
CA ASP A 72 -4.65 -4.89 -0.77
C ASP A 72 -3.80 -3.82 -0.07
N ASN A 73 -3.03 -3.07 -0.88
CA ASN A 73 -2.10 -2.06 -0.37
C ASN A 73 -2.81 -0.85 0.28
N VAL A 74 -3.96 -0.44 -0.24
CA VAL A 74 -4.74 0.68 0.30
C VAL A 74 -5.24 0.32 1.69
N PHE A 75 -5.71 -0.92 1.86
CA PHE A 75 -6.13 -1.42 3.16
C PHE A 75 -5.01 -1.41 4.18
N VAL A 76 -3.90 -2.08 3.87
CA VAL A 76 -2.76 -2.20 4.79
C VAL A 76 -2.27 -0.80 5.17
N GLY A 77 -2.08 0.10 4.20
CA GLY A 77 -1.68 1.47 4.45
C GLY A 77 -2.64 2.22 5.36
N THR A 78 -3.94 2.10 5.12
CA THR A 78 -4.98 2.77 5.93
C THR A 78 -4.94 2.30 7.38
N VAL A 79 -4.86 0.98 7.63
CA VAL A 79 -4.80 0.45 9.00
C VAL A 79 -3.56 0.97 9.73
N TYR A 80 -2.40 0.83 9.13
CA TYR A 80 -1.15 1.21 9.79
C TYR A 80 -1.02 2.73 10.01
N ILE A 81 -1.50 3.56 9.08
CA ILE A 81 -1.53 5.02 9.26
C ILE A 81 -2.47 5.40 10.41
N ASN A 82 -3.65 4.81 10.50
CA ASN A 82 -4.60 5.11 11.58
C ASN A 82 -4.07 4.70 12.94
N GLU A 83 -3.43 3.54 13.06
CA GLU A 83 -2.84 3.09 14.31
C GLU A 83 -1.62 3.95 14.70
N ALA A 84 -0.76 4.32 13.75
CA ALA A 84 0.35 5.22 14.03
C ALA A 84 -0.16 6.62 14.45
N LYS A 85 -1.25 7.10 13.84
CA LYS A 85 -1.92 8.34 14.23
C LYS A 85 -2.50 8.24 15.64
N ALA A 86 -3.15 7.16 15.98
CA ALA A 86 -3.67 6.93 17.33
C ALA A 86 -2.55 6.91 18.37
N ALA A 87 -1.39 6.30 18.05
CA ALA A 87 -0.21 6.34 18.92
C ALA A 87 0.34 7.76 19.11
N MET A 88 0.30 8.60 18.07
CA MET A 88 0.66 10.02 18.17
C MET A 88 -0.35 10.79 19.05
N GLU A 89 -1.64 10.60 18.85
CA GLU A 89 -2.69 11.26 19.65
C GLU A 89 -2.63 10.85 21.13
N GLN A 90 -2.19 9.63 21.43
CA GLN A 90 -1.95 9.14 22.79
C GLN A 90 -0.60 9.60 23.38
N GLY A 91 0.21 10.32 22.62
CA GLY A 91 1.52 10.80 23.07
C GLY A 91 2.62 9.72 23.14
N VAL A 92 2.39 8.54 22.53
CA VAL A 92 3.38 7.45 22.47
C VAL A 92 4.52 7.79 21.51
N ILE A 93 4.20 8.49 20.40
CA ILE A 93 5.16 8.99 19.42
C ILE A 93 4.93 10.50 19.20
N SER A 94 5.99 11.20 18.80
CA SER A 94 5.88 12.63 18.45
C SER A 94 5.27 12.81 17.05
N ALA A 95 4.78 14.03 16.75
CA ALA A 95 4.27 14.40 15.44
C ALA A 95 5.33 14.20 14.34
N GLY A 96 6.56 14.64 14.55
CA GLY A 96 7.65 14.45 13.60
C GLY A 96 7.99 12.96 13.37
N GLN A 97 7.91 12.12 14.41
CA GLN A 97 8.07 10.68 14.28
C GLN A 97 6.92 10.07 13.46
N PHE A 98 5.68 10.48 13.70
CA PHE A 98 4.53 10.04 12.92
C PHE A 98 4.71 10.35 11.42
N GLU A 99 5.19 11.54 11.07
CA GLU A 99 5.41 11.93 9.67
C GLU A 99 6.44 11.01 8.97
N LEU A 100 7.55 10.73 9.63
CA LEU A 100 8.55 9.80 9.10
C LEU A 100 7.99 8.38 8.95
N LEU A 101 7.24 7.91 9.95
CA LEU A 101 6.57 6.61 9.89
C LEU A 101 5.51 6.56 8.79
N ALA A 102 4.75 7.64 8.57
CA ALA A 102 3.76 7.73 7.52
C ALA A 102 4.39 7.55 6.12
N VAL A 103 5.57 8.14 5.88
CA VAL A 103 6.31 7.91 4.63
C VAL A 103 6.79 6.46 4.52
N ALA A 104 7.32 5.88 5.59
CA ALA A 104 7.75 4.48 5.59
C ALA A 104 6.59 3.50 5.38
N ILE A 105 5.44 3.77 6.00
CA ILE A 105 4.21 3.00 5.82
C ILE A 105 3.74 3.10 4.37
N ASN A 106 3.60 4.31 3.83
CA ASN A 106 3.10 4.51 2.47
C ASN A 106 4.02 3.87 1.42
N THR A 107 5.33 4.05 1.53
CA THR A 107 6.30 3.43 0.61
C THR A 107 6.35 1.91 0.78
N GLY A 108 6.32 1.43 2.02
CA GLY A 108 6.31 0.01 2.34
C GLY A 108 5.06 -0.71 1.85
N THR A 109 3.89 -0.09 1.89
CA THR A 109 2.67 -0.69 1.35
C THR A 109 2.63 -0.71 -0.17
N ASN A 110 3.23 0.27 -0.83
CA ASN A 110 3.10 0.41 -2.29
C ASN A 110 4.18 -0.33 -3.09
N LEU A 111 5.44 -0.30 -2.66
CA LEU A 111 6.53 -0.86 -3.46
C LEU A 111 6.56 -2.39 -3.43
N PRO A 112 6.54 -3.07 -2.28
CA PRO A 112 6.52 -4.53 -2.23
C PRO A 112 5.19 -5.15 -2.70
N SER A 113 4.07 -4.41 -2.69
CA SER A 113 2.75 -4.92 -3.05
C SER A 113 2.64 -5.38 -4.50
N VAL A 114 3.56 -4.95 -5.38
CA VAL A 114 3.63 -5.46 -6.76
C VAL A 114 3.97 -6.95 -6.85
N ALA A 115 4.33 -7.59 -5.74
CA ALA A 115 4.67 -9.01 -5.68
C ALA A 115 3.53 -9.92 -6.15
N THR A 116 2.28 -9.56 -5.85
CA THR A 116 1.12 -10.38 -6.20
C THR A 116 -0.03 -9.55 -6.78
N PRO A 117 -0.92 -10.18 -7.54
CA PRO A 117 -2.13 -9.51 -8.02
C PRO A 117 -3.02 -8.97 -6.90
N ASN A 118 -3.03 -9.59 -5.72
CA ASN A 118 -3.83 -9.12 -4.59
C ASN A 118 -3.30 -7.83 -3.98
N GLY A 119 -1.98 -7.63 -4.01
CA GLY A 119 -1.35 -6.44 -3.47
C GLY A 119 -1.63 -5.16 -4.27
N GLN A 120 -2.04 -5.29 -5.53
CA GLN A 120 -2.32 -4.16 -6.42
C GLN A 120 -3.66 -4.35 -7.13
N ALA A 121 -4.64 -3.50 -6.87
CA ALA A 121 -5.96 -3.57 -7.49
C ALA A 121 -5.89 -3.58 -9.03
N ALA A 122 -4.97 -2.82 -9.63
CA ALA A 122 -4.77 -2.80 -11.08
C ALA A 122 -4.32 -4.16 -11.64
N PHE A 123 -3.49 -4.91 -10.90
CA PHE A 123 -3.05 -6.25 -11.30
C PHE A 123 -4.17 -7.27 -11.16
N LEU A 124 -4.94 -7.18 -10.10
CA LEU A 124 -6.10 -8.04 -9.91
C LEU A 124 -7.16 -7.77 -11.00
N PHE A 125 -7.41 -6.51 -11.34
CA PHE A 125 -8.29 -6.12 -12.44
C PHE A 125 -7.80 -6.69 -13.78
N LEU A 126 -6.51 -6.58 -14.09
CA LEU A 126 -5.93 -7.17 -15.30
C LEU A 126 -6.10 -8.69 -15.32
N LEU A 127 -5.86 -9.37 -14.21
CA LEU A 127 -5.98 -10.83 -14.12
C LEU A 127 -7.41 -11.33 -14.31
N THR A 128 -8.41 -10.55 -13.86
CA THR A 128 -9.84 -10.88 -13.99
C THR A 128 -10.47 -10.35 -15.29
N SER A 129 -9.72 -9.59 -16.09
CA SER A 129 -10.20 -9.02 -17.35
C SER A 129 -10.26 -10.05 -18.49
N ALA A 130 -11.04 -9.74 -19.53
CA ALA A 130 -11.08 -10.54 -20.75
C ALA A 130 -9.72 -10.65 -21.48
N LEU A 131 -8.77 -9.76 -21.16
CA LEU A 131 -7.42 -9.78 -21.75
C LEU A 131 -6.56 -10.93 -21.19
N ALA A 132 -6.74 -11.30 -19.93
CA ALA A 132 -5.90 -12.32 -19.28
C ALA A 132 -5.85 -13.67 -20.01
N PRO A 133 -6.99 -14.27 -20.45
CA PRO A 133 -6.96 -15.50 -21.21
C PRO A 133 -6.31 -15.34 -22.57
N LEU A 134 -6.45 -14.18 -23.24
CA LEU A 134 -5.86 -13.92 -24.56
C LEU A 134 -4.34 -13.97 -24.53
N ILE A 135 -3.73 -13.47 -23.45
CA ILE A 135 -2.26 -13.48 -23.25
C ILE A 135 -1.81 -14.65 -22.37
N ARG A 136 -2.70 -15.59 -22.07
CA ARG A 136 -2.46 -16.73 -21.18
C ARG A 136 -1.87 -16.30 -19.82
N LEU A 137 -2.34 -15.20 -19.29
CA LEU A 137 -1.91 -14.70 -17.99
C LEU A 137 -2.58 -15.52 -16.88
N SER A 138 -1.77 -16.08 -15.99
CA SER A 138 -2.26 -16.74 -14.78
C SER A 138 -1.69 -16.05 -13.54
N TYR A 139 -2.29 -16.29 -12.39
CA TYR A 139 -1.83 -15.73 -11.11
C TYR A 139 -0.34 -16.03 -10.88
N GLY A 140 0.07 -17.29 -10.95
CA GLY A 140 1.46 -17.69 -10.73
C GLY A 140 2.43 -17.10 -11.75
N ARG A 141 2.02 -16.97 -13.03
CA ARG A 141 2.83 -16.32 -14.05
C ARG A 141 3.03 -14.83 -13.76
N MET A 142 1.98 -14.17 -13.29
CA MET A 142 2.05 -12.75 -12.92
C MET A 142 2.99 -12.53 -11.75
N VAL A 143 2.88 -13.35 -10.69
CA VAL A 143 3.80 -13.31 -9.53
C VAL A 143 5.24 -13.54 -9.99
N TRP A 144 5.48 -14.55 -10.83
CA TRP A 144 6.82 -14.84 -11.34
C TRP A 144 7.42 -13.68 -12.14
N MET A 145 6.62 -13.04 -12.99
CA MET A 145 7.05 -11.87 -13.78
C MET A 145 7.28 -10.63 -12.91
N ALA A 146 6.51 -10.46 -11.84
CA ALA A 146 6.63 -9.33 -10.91
C ALA A 146 7.83 -9.47 -9.96
N LEU A 147 8.29 -10.71 -9.68
CA LEU A 147 9.31 -10.99 -8.65
C LEU A 147 10.58 -10.14 -8.76
N PRO A 148 11.26 -10.02 -9.93
CA PRO A 148 12.48 -9.20 -10.04
C PRO A 148 12.21 -7.73 -9.76
N TYR A 149 11.08 -7.19 -10.20
CA TYR A 149 10.69 -5.80 -9.92
C TYR A 149 10.40 -5.60 -8.44
N THR A 150 9.67 -6.53 -7.83
CA THR A 150 9.37 -6.50 -6.39
C THR A 150 10.64 -6.47 -5.56
N LEU A 151 11.61 -7.34 -5.86
CA LEU A 151 12.87 -7.38 -5.13
C LEU A 151 13.64 -6.06 -5.25
N VAL A 152 13.80 -5.56 -6.47
CA VAL A 152 14.52 -4.29 -6.71
C VAL A 152 13.79 -3.12 -6.03
N LEU A 153 12.49 -2.98 -6.23
CA LEU A 153 11.70 -1.89 -5.65
C LEU A 153 11.70 -1.95 -4.12
N THR A 154 11.59 -3.14 -3.54
CA THR A 154 11.61 -3.32 -2.08
C THR A 154 12.97 -2.92 -1.50
N ILE A 155 14.06 -3.38 -2.09
CA ILE A 155 15.42 -3.06 -1.61
C ILE A 155 15.72 -1.58 -1.77
N VAL A 156 15.48 -1.02 -2.96
CA VAL A 156 15.74 0.39 -3.24
C VAL A 156 14.86 1.29 -2.36
N GLY A 157 13.57 0.97 -2.25
CA GLY A 157 12.66 1.72 -1.39
C GLY A 157 13.05 1.69 0.09
N LEU A 158 13.46 0.52 0.62
CA LEU A 158 13.98 0.41 1.99
C LEU A 158 15.25 1.23 2.20
N LEU A 159 16.18 1.18 1.25
CA LEU A 159 17.40 1.97 1.31
C LEU A 159 17.10 3.48 1.25
N CYS A 160 16.17 3.91 0.40
CA CYS A 160 15.72 5.30 0.33
C CYS A 160 15.11 5.74 1.66
N VAL A 161 14.18 4.99 2.22
CA VAL A 161 13.56 5.32 3.52
C VAL A 161 14.60 5.39 4.62
N LYS A 162 15.55 4.45 4.66
CA LYS A 162 16.55 4.38 5.71
C LYS A 162 17.64 5.45 5.60
N ILE A 163 18.08 5.76 4.39
CA ILE A 163 19.29 6.59 4.17
C ILE A 163 18.93 8.02 3.79
N THR A 164 17.88 8.21 2.98
CA THR A 164 17.61 9.53 2.39
C THR A 164 16.47 10.29 3.07
N LEU A 165 15.53 9.61 3.72
CA LEU A 165 14.33 10.26 4.24
C LEU A 165 14.67 11.38 5.24
N ILE A 166 15.43 11.08 6.29
CA ILE A 166 15.80 12.06 7.33
C ILE A 166 16.64 13.21 6.75
N PRO A 167 17.75 12.94 6.02
CA PRO A 167 18.57 14.02 5.43
C PRO A 167 17.78 14.90 4.44
N CYS A 168 16.93 14.30 3.60
CA CYS A 168 16.11 15.07 2.66
C CYS A 168 15.08 15.94 3.38
N THR A 169 14.43 15.43 4.41
CA THR A 169 13.47 16.20 5.22
C THR A 169 14.17 17.39 5.87
N GLN A 170 15.33 17.18 6.48
CA GLN A 170 16.13 18.26 7.08
C GLN A 170 16.54 19.32 6.05
N TRP A 171 16.99 18.90 4.88
CA TRP A 171 17.34 19.81 3.80
C TRP A 171 16.12 20.62 3.32
N LEU A 172 14.94 20.01 3.17
CA LEU A 172 13.71 20.70 2.76
C LEU A 172 13.24 21.72 3.79
N VAL A 173 13.40 21.43 5.08
CA VAL A 173 13.11 22.38 6.17
C VAL A 173 14.10 23.54 6.13
N GLN A 174 15.39 23.28 5.96
CA GLN A 174 16.40 24.33 5.87
C GLN A 174 16.24 25.22 4.62
N ALA A 175 15.75 24.64 3.52
CA ALA A 175 15.43 25.36 2.29
C ALA A 175 14.12 26.18 2.38
N GLY A 176 13.38 26.10 3.51
CA GLY A 176 12.10 26.80 3.69
C GLY A 176 10.94 26.24 2.84
N ILE A 177 11.12 25.04 2.29
CA ILE A 177 10.09 24.35 1.48
C ILE A 177 9.07 23.66 2.39
N LEU A 178 9.55 23.11 3.51
CA LEU A 178 8.72 22.52 4.56
C LEU A 178 8.77 23.41 5.80
N ALA A 179 7.63 23.56 6.49
CA ALA A 179 7.59 24.26 7.77
C ALA A 179 8.42 23.46 8.81
N ALA A 180 9.23 24.17 9.59
CA ALA A 180 9.82 23.61 10.78
C ALA A 180 8.69 23.36 11.81
N GLN A 181 8.57 22.14 12.27
CA GLN A 181 7.63 21.76 13.33
C GLN A 181 8.29 21.78 14.70
#